data_c1e7982304ecd7507e95db85c1fe14af
#
_entry.id   c1e7982304ecd7507e95db85c1fe14af
#
_cell.length_a   1.000
_cell.length_b   1.000
_cell.length_c   1.000
_cell.angle_alpha   90.00
_cell.angle_beta   90.00
_cell.angle_gamma   90.00
#
_symmetry.space_group_name_H-M   'P 1'
#
loop_
_entity.id
_entity.type
_entity.pdbx_description
1 polymer ?
#
loop_
_entity_poly.entity_id
_entity_poly.type
_entity_poly.pdbx_seq_one_letter_code
_entity_poly.pdbx_strand_id
1 'polypeptide(L)'
;NAARLAAQSQAGGLGLYRTELSFLSANSEPSVDEQAKIYGKVFDAFPDSKVVVRTLDAGSDKPISYATLDDEENPALGVRGLGFARDNAPRLTRQLDAIAQAAAQRNEKAQTWVMAPMVATSTEAQWFAELCRERGLVPGAMVEVPAAALMADTIMPHLDFVSIGTNDLTQYTMAADRLSPQLAYLTDPWQPAVLRLIQHTCIGGADNNVPVGVCGEAAADPILACVLVGLGVNSLSAASTAIAGVGAQLAEVTLEQCQEMAEAAIMAPGAPEAREAVRALLDGYAS
;
A
#
# COMPACT_ATOMS: atom_id res chain seq x y z
N ASN A 1 -4.01 -14.69 15.03
CA ASN A 1 -3.71 -15.87 14.17
C ASN A 1 -3.10 -15.49 12.81
N ALA A 2 -3.66 -14.50 12.08
CA ALA A 2 -3.19 -14.13 10.73
C ALA A 2 -1.70 -13.70 10.70
N ALA A 3 -1.24 -12.86 11.63
CA ALA A 3 0.15 -12.43 11.69
C ALA A 3 1.13 -13.60 11.86
N ARG A 4 0.79 -14.60 12.68
CA ARG A 4 1.64 -15.79 12.88
C ARG A 4 1.68 -16.68 11.64
N LEU A 5 0.57 -16.82 10.93
CA LEU A 5 0.54 -17.54 9.65
C LEU A 5 1.36 -16.82 8.59
N ALA A 6 1.25 -15.50 8.51
CA ALA A 6 2.06 -14.69 7.60
C ALA A 6 3.57 -14.79 7.92
N ALA A 7 3.95 -14.80 9.19
CA ALA A 7 5.34 -14.96 9.61
C ALA A 7 5.94 -16.35 9.31
N GLN A 8 5.10 -17.36 9.08
CA GLN A 8 5.54 -18.71 8.66
C GLN A 8 5.74 -18.82 7.13
N SER A 9 5.34 -17.79 6.38
CA SER A 9 5.57 -17.74 4.94
C SER A 9 7.03 -17.36 4.64
N GLN A 10 7.44 -17.48 3.38
CA GLN A 10 8.78 -17.07 2.91
C GLN A 10 8.91 -15.54 2.71
N ALA A 11 8.00 -14.74 3.29
CA ALA A 11 8.03 -13.29 3.19
C ALA A 11 9.19 -12.70 3.99
N GLY A 12 9.83 -11.68 3.45
CA GLY A 12 10.89 -10.91 4.13
C GLY A 12 10.38 -10.01 5.26
N GLY A 13 9.06 -9.89 5.44
CA GLY A 13 8.43 -9.07 6.48
C GLY A 13 6.94 -8.88 6.26
N LEU A 14 6.36 -7.95 7.01
CA LEU A 14 4.95 -7.57 6.88
C LEU A 14 4.86 -6.23 6.13
N GLY A 15 4.46 -6.28 4.86
CA GLY A 15 4.41 -5.09 3.99
C GLY A 15 3.18 -4.21 4.17
N LEU A 16 2.12 -4.71 4.82
CA LEU A 16 0.92 -3.91 5.13
C LEU A 16 0.18 -4.47 6.34
N TYR A 17 0.26 -3.75 7.46
CA TYR A 17 -0.63 -3.94 8.60
C TYR A 17 -1.70 -2.85 8.60
N ARG A 18 -2.93 -3.23 8.29
CA ARG A 18 -4.11 -2.34 8.29
C ARG A 18 -4.68 -2.24 9.69
N THR A 19 -4.46 -1.10 10.34
CA THR A 19 -4.81 -0.91 11.75
C THR A 19 -6.31 -0.85 12.00
N GLU A 20 -7.11 -0.41 11.02
CA GLU A 20 -8.56 -0.38 11.12
C GLU A 20 -9.18 -1.74 11.46
N LEU A 21 -8.59 -2.84 10.94
CA LEU A 21 -9.08 -4.19 11.22
C LEU A 21 -9.00 -4.59 12.70
N SER A 22 -8.15 -3.92 13.46
CA SER A 22 -8.00 -4.16 14.91
C SER A 22 -9.03 -3.40 15.74
N PHE A 23 -9.74 -2.44 15.15
CA PHE A 23 -10.63 -1.53 15.86
C PHE A 23 -12.09 -1.56 15.38
N LEU A 24 -12.43 -2.42 14.40
CA LEU A 24 -13.79 -2.53 13.84
C LEU A 24 -14.88 -2.77 14.90
N SER A 25 -14.56 -3.45 16.00
CA SER A 25 -15.50 -3.73 17.08
C SER A 25 -15.39 -2.76 18.27
N ALA A 26 -14.53 -1.74 18.17
CA ALA A 26 -14.36 -0.78 19.27
C ALA A 26 -15.44 0.31 19.21
N ASN A 27 -16.15 0.52 20.31
CA ASN A 27 -17.19 1.58 20.43
C ASN A 27 -16.58 2.96 20.73
N SER A 28 -15.33 3.01 21.14
CA SER A 28 -14.58 4.24 21.45
C SER A 28 -13.11 4.05 21.07
N GLU A 29 -12.41 5.16 20.90
CA GLU A 29 -10.97 5.12 20.64
C GLU A 29 -10.22 4.45 21.79
N PRO A 30 -9.44 3.38 21.53
CA PRO A 30 -8.61 2.75 22.56
C PRO A 30 -7.50 3.70 23.03
N SER A 31 -7.11 3.60 24.29
CA SER A 31 -5.97 4.33 24.84
C SER A 31 -4.66 3.98 24.15
N VAL A 32 -3.64 4.82 24.29
CA VAL A 32 -2.29 4.58 23.74
C VAL A 32 -1.75 3.21 24.17
N ASP A 33 -1.89 2.87 25.46
CA ASP A 33 -1.42 1.59 25.99
C ASP A 33 -2.18 0.37 25.42
N GLU A 34 -3.47 0.50 25.20
CA GLU A 34 -4.29 -0.57 24.59
C GLU A 34 -3.91 -0.77 23.14
N GLN A 35 -3.74 0.34 22.38
CA GLN A 35 -3.27 0.28 21.00
C GLN A 35 -1.86 -0.32 20.92
N ALA A 36 -0.93 0.10 21.79
CA ALA A 36 0.44 -0.42 21.82
C ALA A 36 0.47 -1.94 22.09
N LYS A 37 -0.37 -2.45 22.98
CA LYS A 37 -0.50 -3.90 23.21
C LYS A 37 -1.03 -4.64 21.99
N ILE A 38 -1.92 -4.04 21.21
CA ILE A 38 -2.44 -4.63 19.98
C ILE A 38 -1.34 -4.70 18.92
N TYR A 39 -0.61 -3.60 18.71
CA TYR A 39 0.51 -3.54 17.75
C TYR A 39 1.64 -4.49 18.15
N GLY A 40 1.98 -4.54 19.43
CA GLY A 40 3.00 -5.46 19.97
C GLY A 40 2.74 -6.92 19.63
N LYS A 41 1.49 -7.39 19.70
CA LYS A 41 1.13 -8.77 19.28
C LYS A 41 1.44 -9.07 17.81
N VAL A 42 1.37 -8.05 16.94
CA VAL A 42 1.74 -8.19 15.53
C VAL A 42 3.25 -8.16 15.39
N PHE A 43 3.93 -7.26 16.10
CA PHE A 43 5.38 -7.12 16.08
C PHE A 43 6.09 -8.38 16.63
N ASP A 44 5.55 -9.01 17.65
CA ASP A 44 6.04 -10.28 18.22
C ASP A 44 6.06 -11.43 17.20
N ALA A 45 5.17 -11.38 16.19
CA ALA A 45 5.17 -12.36 15.11
C ALA A 45 6.30 -12.12 14.08
N PHE A 46 6.89 -10.90 14.05
CA PHE A 46 7.96 -10.50 13.13
C PHE A 46 9.11 -9.84 13.91
N PRO A 47 9.78 -10.57 14.84
CA PRO A 47 10.70 -9.96 15.81
C PRO A 47 11.90 -9.27 15.17
N ASP A 48 12.40 -9.79 14.04
CA ASP A 48 13.59 -9.31 13.35
C ASP A 48 13.32 -8.74 11.96
N SER A 49 12.06 -8.78 11.50
CA SER A 49 11.69 -8.39 10.15
C SER A 49 11.10 -6.98 10.10
N LYS A 50 11.10 -6.38 8.91
CA LYS A 50 10.39 -5.13 8.64
C LYS A 50 8.88 -5.31 8.81
N VAL A 51 8.25 -4.37 9.48
CA VAL A 51 6.79 -4.26 9.58
C VAL A 51 6.36 -2.88 9.12
N VAL A 52 5.44 -2.82 8.15
CA VAL A 52 4.83 -1.58 7.68
C VAL A 52 3.44 -1.44 8.29
N VAL A 53 3.24 -0.41 9.08
CA VAL A 53 1.96 -0.09 9.74
C VAL A 53 1.29 1.03 8.99
N ARG A 54 0.09 0.81 8.46
CA ARG A 54 -0.74 1.89 7.91
C ARG A 54 -1.55 2.52 9.04
N THR A 55 -1.49 3.84 9.18
CA THR A 55 -2.36 4.55 10.12
C THR A 55 -3.82 4.40 9.73
N LEU A 56 -4.73 4.76 10.64
CA LEU A 56 -6.15 4.50 10.52
C LEU A 56 -6.72 5.05 9.20
N ASP A 57 -7.40 4.17 8.46
CA ASP A 57 -8.17 4.50 7.27
C ASP A 57 -9.60 4.00 7.48
N ALA A 58 -10.38 4.80 8.20
CA ALA A 58 -11.78 4.55 8.49
C ALA A 58 -12.66 5.29 7.48
N GLY A 59 -13.77 4.69 7.13
CA GLY A 59 -14.73 5.24 6.17
C GLY A 59 -15.02 4.27 5.00
N SER A 60 -15.89 4.68 4.09
CA SER A 60 -16.30 3.89 2.92
C SER A 60 -16.76 2.46 3.29
N ASP A 61 -15.92 1.45 3.02
CA ASP A 61 -16.23 0.03 3.22
C ASP A 61 -15.93 -0.48 4.65
N LYS A 62 -15.29 0.33 5.50
CA LYS A 62 -14.87 -0.04 6.87
C LYS A 62 -15.21 1.04 7.89
N PRO A 63 -16.48 1.26 8.19
CA PRO A 63 -16.87 2.26 9.17
C PRO A 63 -16.38 1.86 10.57
N ILE A 64 -15.81 2.83 11.29
CA ILE A 64 -15.42 2.72 12.68
C ILE A 64 -16.22 3.78 13.45
N SER A 65 -16.99 3.37 14.45
CA SER A 65 -18.00 4.19 15.11
C SER A 65 -17.48 5.53 15.66
N TYR A 66 -16.21 5.62 16.01
CA TYR A 66 -15.59 6.85 16.54
C TYR A 66 -14.73 7.60 15.52
N ALA A 67 -14.62 7.11 14.28
CA ALA A 67 -13.70 7.61 13.27
C ALA A 67 -14.32 7.72 11.86
N THR A 68 -15.62 7.53 11.71
CA THR A 68 -16.34 7.64 10.45
C THR A 68 -17.42 8.72 10.60
N LEU A 69 -17.61 9.52 9.57
CA LEU A 69 -18.72 10.48 9.50
C LEU A 69 -19.97 9.76 8.98
N ASP A 70 -21.11 9.94 9.67
CA ASP A 70 -22.32 9.14 9.40
C ASP A 70 -23.12 9.61 8.16
N ASP A 71 -22.95 10.86 7.72
CA ASP A 71 -23.82 11.49 6.71
C ASP A 71 -23.05 11.93 5.42
N GLU A 72 -22.01 11.20 5.02
CA GLU A 72 -21.33 11.50 3.76
C GLU A 72 -22.06 10.90 2.56
N GLU A 73 -22.44 11.73 1.58
CA GLU A 73 -23.09 11.28 0.34
C GLU A 73 -22.16 10.40 -0.51
N ASN A 74 -20.85 10.65 -0.49
CA ASN A 74 -19.82 9.93 -1.24
C ASN A 74 -18.64 9.56 -0.33
N PRO A 75 -18.76 8.54 0.54
CA PRO A 75 -17.72 8.22 1.51
C PRO A 75 -16.34 7.88 0.89
N ALA A 76 -16.32 7.35 -0.34
CA ALA A 76 -15.07 7.06 -1.04
C ALA A 76 -14.30 8.32 -1.47
N LEU A 77 -15.02 9.44 -1.71
CA LEU A 77 -14.47 10.76 -2.04
C LEU A 77 -14.52 11.73 -0.84
N GLY A 78 -15.01 11.26 0.30
CA GLY A 78 -15.21 12.02 1.52
C GLY A 78 -13.97 12.11 2.41
N VAL A 79 -14.21 12.41 3.68
CA VAL A 79 -13.16 12.59 4.69
C VAL A 79 -12.69 11.22 5.19
N ARG A 80 -11.56 10.74 4.69
CA ARG A 80 -10.95 9.47 5.09
C ARG A 80 -9.42 9.55 5.20
N GLY A 81 -8.80 8.57 5.83
CA GLY A 81 -7.36 8.43 5.93
C GLY A 81 -6.69 9.66 6.54
N LEU A 82 -5.68 10.21 5.88
CA LEU A 82 -4.95 11.37 6.37
C LEU A 82 -5.81 12.65 6.39
N GLY A 83 -6.80 12.77 5.50
CA GLY A 83 -7.76 13.88 5.52
C GLY A 83 -8.56 13.93 6.83
N PHE A 84 -9.02 12.78 7.31
CA PHE A 84 -9.67 12.68 8.63
C PHE A 84 -8.70 13.01 9.78
N ALA A 85 -7.45 12.55 9.66
CA ALA A 85 -6.42 12.80 10.67
C ALA A 85 -6.06 14.28 10.78
N ARG A 86 -6.14 15.06 9.70
CA ARG A 86 -5.85 16.50 9.70
C ARG A 86 -6.80 17.27 10.62
N ASP A 87 -8.09 16.97 10.56
CA ASP A 87 -9.09 17.61 11.43
C ASP A 87 -9.08 17.04 12.85
N ASN A 88 -8.48 15.86 13.03
CA ASN A 88 -8.35 15.15 14.29
C ASN A 88 -6.89 14.84 14.64
N ALA A 89 -5.98 15.81 14.48
CA ALA A 89 -4.55 15.64 14.71
C ALA A 89 -4.18 14.96 16.04
N PRO A 90 -4.85 15.22 17.19
CA PRO A 90 -4.57 14.52 18.43
C PRO A 90 -4.79 13.00 18.35
N ARG A 91 -5.71 12.51 17.51
CA ARG A 91 -5.95 11.07 17.32
C ARG A 91 -4.80 10.41 16.56
N LEU A 92 -4.35 11.03 15.47
CA LEU A 92 -3.17 10.55 14.75
C LEU A 92 -1.94 10.53 15.66
N THR A 93 -1.73 11.60 16.44
CA THR A 93 -0.62 11.69 17.39
C THR A 93 -0.65 10.54 18.40
N ARG A 94 -1.80 10.25 19.02
CA ARG A 94 -1.94 9.11 19.94
C ARG A 94 -1.68 7.76 19.26
N GLN A 95 -2.12 7.59 18.01
CA GLN A 95 -1.85 6.37 17.26
C GLN A 95 -0.34 6.21 17.00
N LEU A 96 0.35 7.28 16.59
CA LEU A 96 1.80 7.26 16.37
C LEU A 96 2.56 7.02 17.68
N ASP A 97 2.12 7.60 18.80
CA ASP A 97 2.68 7.34 20.13
C ASP A 97 2.56 5.86 20.51
N ALA A 98 1.41 5.24 20.25
CA ALA A 98 1.18 3.82 20.52
C ALA A 98 2.05 2.90 19.63
N ILE A 99 2.22 3.26 18.35
CA ILE A 99 3.11 2.53 17.43
C ILE A 99 4.57 2.64 17.91
N ALA A 100 5.02 3.84 18.28
CA ALA A 100 6.36 4.07 18.80
C ALA A 100 6.62 3.31 20.11
N GLN A 101 5.66 3.31 21.04
CA GLN A 101 5.72 2.55 22.28
C GLN A 101 5.84 1.04 22.02
N ALA A 102 5.09 0.50 21.08
CA ALA A 102 5.19 -0.91 20.68
C ALA A 102 6.52 -1.21 19.97
N ALA A 103 6.97 -0.30 19.11
CA ALA A 103 8.23 -0.43 18.38
C ALA A 103 9.45 -0.45 19.30
N ALA A 104 9.44 0.30 20.40
CA ALA A 104 10.51 0.33 21.39
C ALA A 104 10.73 -1.03 22.09
N GLN A 105 9.78 -1.96 22.00
CA GLN A 105 9.91 -3.32 22.55
C GLN A 105 10.57 -4.30 21.55
N ARG A 106 10.79 -3.89 20.30
CA ARG A 106 11.35 -4.74 19.24
C ARG A 106 12.88 -4.78 19.31
N ASN A 107 13.46 -5.79 18.66
CA ASN A 107 14.91 -5.86 18.49
C ASN A 107 15.43 -4.63 17.73
N GLU A 108 16.63 -4.18 18.05
CA GLU A 108 17.28 -3.01 17.42
C GLU A 108 17.40 -3.11 15.89
N LYS A 109 17.48 -4.33 15.35
CA LYS A 109 17.52 -4.60 13.90
C LYS A 109 16.16 -4.56 13.23
N ALA A 110 15.07 -4.65 14.00
CA ALA A 110 13.73 -4.68 13.47
C ALA A 110 13.27 -3.27 13.07
N GLN A 111 12.87 -3.11 11.83
CA GLN A 111 12.39 -1.83 11.31
C GLN A 111 10.87 -1.71 11.44
N THR A 112 10.40 -0.63 12.04
CA THR A 112 8.99 -0.26 12.09
C THR A 112 8.77 0.95 11.19
N TRP A 113 8.11 0.71 10.06
CA TRP A 113 7.77 1.70 9.07
C TRP A 113 6.29 2.08 9.21
N VAL A 114 5.96 3.35 9.07
CA VAL A 114 4.59 3.83 9.23
C VAL A 114 4.20 4.63 8.01
N MET A 115 3.05 4.29 7.41
CA MET A 115 2.56 5.01 6.24
C MET A 115 1.18 5.62 6.46
N ALA A 116 1.00 6.81 5.92
CA ALA A 116 -0.30 7.47 5.85
C ALA A 116 -1.10 6.98 4.64
N PRO A 117 -2.38 6.62 4.80
CA PRO A 117 -3.29 6.40 3.68
C PRO A 117 -3.78 7.73 3.09
N MET A 118 -4.24 7.73 1.85
CA MET A 118 -4.92 8.83 1.18
C MET A 118 -4.12 10.13 1.09
N VAL A 119 -2.80 10.05 1.00
CA VAL A 119 -1.94 11.22 0.76
C VAL A 119 -2.19 11.74 -0.67
N ALA A 120 -2.43 13.04 -0.80
CA ALA A 120 -2.70 13.69 -2.08
C ALA A 120 -1.74 14.84 -2.40
N THR A 121 -1.08 15.41 -1.37
CA THR A 121 -0.23 16.60 -1.52
C THR A 121 1.12 16.45 -0.83
N SER A 122 2.13 17.22 -1.31
CA SER A 122 3.46 17.29 -0.70
C SER A 122 3.40 17.82 0.75
N THR A 123 2.53 18.78 1.02
CA THR A 123 2.35 19.35 2.37
C THR A 123 1.84 18.30 3.37
N GLU A 124 0.92 17.42 2.93
CA GLU A 124 0.44 16.31 3.77
C GLU A 124 1.55 15.31 4.04
N ALA A 125 2.33 14.95 3.02
CA ALA A 125 3.47 14.04 3.16
C ALA A 125 4.51 14.60 4.13
N GLN A 126 4.86 15.88 4.01
CA GLN A 126 5.79 16.57 4.91
C GLN A 126 5.29 16.55 6.35
N TRP A 127 4.06 16.99 6.57
CA TRP A 127 3.46 17.04 7.91
C TRP A 127 3.45 15.66 8.59
N PHE A 128 3.03 14.62 7.87
CA PHE A 128 3.03 13.26 8.39
C PHE A 128 4.44 12.77 8.72
N ALA A 129 5.39 13.05 7.83
CA ALA A 129 6.78 12.63 8.02
C ALA A 129 7.41 13.28 9.26
N GLU A 130 7.16 14.57 9.50
CA GLU A 130 7.61 15.28 10.70
C GLU A 130 7.07 14.61 11.97
N LEU A 131 5.76 14.32 12.04
CA LEU A 131 5.14 13.63 13.17
C LEU A 131 5.74 12.24 13.44
N CYS A 132 6.08 11.49 12.39
CA CYS A 132 6.71 10.17 12.52
C CYS A 132 8.16 10.30 13.04
N ARG A 133 8.95 11.21 12.46
CA ARG A 133 10.37 11.39 12.82
C ARG A 133 10.56 11.88 14.24
N GLU A 134 9.67 12.75 14.75
CA GLU A 134 9.64 13.15 16.16
C GLU A 134 9.54 11.97 17.13
N ARG A 135 9.05 10.81 16.66
CA ARG A 135 8.86 9.59 17.43
C ARG A 135 9.83 8.47 17.08
N GLY A 136 10.84 8.76 16.25
CA GLY A 136 11.81 7.77 15.79
C GLY A 136 11.21 6.71 14.84
N LEU A 137 10.06 7.01 14.21
CA LEU A 137 9.41 6.14 13.23
C LEU A 137 9.85 6.51 11.81
N VAL A 138 9.90 5.52 10.92
CA VAL A 138 10.24 5.70 9.49
C VAL A 138 8.96 6.05 8.72
N PRO A 139 8.84 7.27 8.16
CA PRO A 139 7.63 7.73 7.49
C PRO A 139 7.53 7.25 6.05
N GLY A 140 6.32 6.92 5.64
CA GLY A 140 5.97 6.63 4.27
C GLY A 140 4.54 7.07 3.93
N ALA A 141 4.15 6.90 2.68
CA ALA A 141 2.80 7.17 2.22
C ALA A 141 2.25 6.02 1.37
N MET A 142 0.93 5.84 1.42
CA MET A 142 0.24 5.05 0.44
C MET A 142 -0.11 5.93 -0.76
N VAL A 143 0.45 5.57 -1.92
CA VAL A 143 0.12 6.22 -3.19
C VAL A 143 -1.10 5.52 -3.76
N GLU A 144 -2.25 6.08 -3.51
CA GLU A 144 -3.55 5.52 -3.88
C GLU A 144 -4.52 6.59 -4.43
N VAL A 145 -4.12 7.87 -4.32
CA VAL A 145 -4.77 9.00 -4.98
C VAL A 145 -3.97 9.32 -6.25
N PRO A 146 -4.59 9.44 -7.44
CA PRO A 146 -3.86 9.75 -8.68
C PRO A 146 -3.01 11.01 -8.59
N ALA A 147 -3.43 12.02 -7.83
CA ALA A 147 -2.66 13.23 -7.58
C ALA A 147 -1.29 12.92 -6.95
N ALA A 148 -1.23 11.99 -5.98
CA ALA A 148 0.03 11.60 -5.35
C ALA A 148 0.97 10.89 -6.34
N ALA A 149 0.43 10.06 -7.23
CA ALA A 149 1.23 9.42 -8.27
C ALA A 149 1.81 10.44 -9.26
N LEU A 150 1.01 11.44 -9.67
CA LEU A 150 1.43 12.51 -10.58
C LEU A 150 2.44 13.47 -9.95
N MET A 151 2.38 13.65 -8.63
CA MET A 151 3.26 14.55 -7.87
C MET A 151 4.34 13.79 -7.09
N ALA A 152 4.70 12.61 -7.55
CA ALA A 152 5.67 11.73 -6.89
C ALA A 152 7.02 12.41 -6.64
N ASP A 153 7.49 13.21 -7.60
CA ASP A 153 8.73 13.98 -7.54
C ASP A 153 8.77 15.00 -6.39
N THR A 154 7.62 15.59 -6.02
CA THR A 154 7.51 16.56 -4.95
C THR A 154 7.11 15.97 -3.60
N ILE A 155 6.49 14.79 -3.61
CA ILE A 155 6.04 14.08 -2.40
C ILE A 155 7.18 13.25 -1.80
N MET A 156 7.93 12.54 -2.64
CA MET A 156 8.95 11.59 -2.19
C MET A 156 10.12 12.20 -1.42
N PRO A 157 10.59 13.43 -1.68
CA PRO A 157 11.64 14.05 -0.86
C PRO A 157 11.34 14.13 0.65
N HIS A 158 10.08 14.02 1.04
CA HIS A 158 9.66 14.04 2.44
C HIS A 158 9.62 12.66 3.09
N LEU A 159 9.65 11.57 2.31
CA LEU A 159 9.35 10.21 2.73
C LEU A 159 10.56 9.28 2.60
N ASP A 160 10.57 8.22 3.39
CA ASP A 160 11.61 7.19 3.36
C ASP A 160 11.17 5.95 2.55
N PHE A 161 9.88 5.83 2.24
CA PHE A 161 9.30 4.82 1.37
C PHE A 161 7.89 5.19 0.92
N VAL A 162 7.42 4.56 -0.14
CA VAL A 162 6.00 4.60 -0.53
C VAL A 162 5.50 3.19 -0.85
N SER A 163 4.19 3.00 -0.70
CA SER A 163 3.51 1.77 -1.12
C SER A 163 2.28 2.13 -1.95
N ILE A 164 2.16 1.55 -3.13
CA ILE A 164 1.04 1.83 -4.04
C ILE A 164 -0.16 0.99 -3.62
N GLY A 165 -1.27 1.65 -3.29
CA GLY A 165 -2.56 1.05 -2.97
C GLY A 165 -3.39 0.87 -4.24
N THR A 166 -3.19 -0.24 -4.96
CA THR A 166 -3.75 -0.43 -6.31
C THR A 166 -5.27 -0.42 -6.36
N ASN A 167 -5.96 -0.86 -5.32
CA ASN A 167 -7.42 -0.90 -5.31
C ASN A 167 -8.04 0.50 -5.36
N ASP A 168 -7.61 1.38 -4.47
CA ASP A 168 -8.07 2.78 -4.43
C ASP A 168 -7.49 3.57 -5.62
N LEU A 169 -6.22 3.36 -5.99
CA LEU A 169 -5.64 4.01 -7.17
C LEU A 169 -6.44 3.70 -8.44
N THR A 170 -6.85 2.43 -8.63
CA THR A 170 -7.67 2.04 -9.78
C THR A 170 -9.06 2.69 -9.70
N GLN A 171 -9.71 2.63 -8.55
CA GLN A 171 -11.03 3.26 -8.32
C GLN A 171 -11.04 4.74 -8.72
N TYR A 172 -10.06 5.50 -8.24
CA TYR A 172 -10.01 6.95 -8.50
C TYR A 172 -9.51 7.29 -9.91
N THR A 173 -8.59 6.51 -10.47
CA THR A 173 -8.11 6.71 -11.85
C THR A 173 -9.20 6.46 -12.87
N MET A 174 -9.99 5.41 -12.66
CA MET A 174 -11.05 4.99 -13.59
C MET A 174 -12.42 5.59 -13.25
N ALA A 175 -12.54 6.40 -12.17
CA ALA A 175 -13.78 6.97 -11.67
C ALA A 175 -14.89 5.90 -11.50
N ALA A 176 -14.51 4.73 -10.95
CA ALA A 176 -15.35 3.56 -10.86
C ALA A 176 -15.38 3.03 -9.41
N ASP A 177 -16.57 2.93 -8.83
CA ASP A 177 -16.74 2.32 -7.51
C ASP A 177 -16.40 0.81 -7.58
N ARG A 178 -15.37 0.41 -6.84
CA ARG A 178 -14.91 -1.00 -6.78
C ARG A 178 -15.94 -1.96 -6.15
N LEU A 179 -16.94 -1.43 -5.45
CA LEU A 179 -18.04 -2.21 -4.88
C LEU A 179 -19.18 -2.42 -5.86
N SER A 180 -19.15 -1.76 -7.02
CA SER A 180 -20.16 -1.91 -8.08
C SER A 180 -19.78 -3.05 -9.04
N PRO A 181 -20.52 -4.17 -9.06
CA PRO A 181 -20.24 -5.27 -9.99
C PRO A 181 -20.36 -4.85 -11.47
N GLN A 182 -21.18 -3.85 -11.78
CA GLN A 182 -21.35 -3.34 -13.15
C GLN A 182 -20.08 -2.62 -13.65
N LEU A 183 -19.21 -2.13 -12.74
CA LEU A 183 -17.99 -1.42 -13.06
C LEU A 183 -16.72 -2.28 -12.90
N ALA A 184 -16.86 -3.59 -12.65
CA ALA A 184 -15.73 -4.49 -12.44
C ALA A 184 -14.71 -4.49 -13.59
N TYR A 185 -15.16 -4.25 -14.82
CA TYR A 185 -14.27 -4.14 -15.99
C TYR A 185 -13.36 -2.89 -15.94
N LEU A 186 -13.76 -1.83 -15.25
CA LEU A 186 -12.95 -0.63 -15.04
C LEU A 186 -12.00 -0.77 -13.83
N THR A 187 -12.41 -1.54 -12.83
CA THR A 187 -11.59 -1.72 -11.61
C THR A 187 -10.59 -2.86 -11.71
N ASP A 188 -10.37 -3.39 -12.90
CA ASP A 188 -9.33 -4.39 -13.19
C ASP A 188 -7.93 -3.78 -12.99
N PRO A 189 -7.04 -4.38 -12.17
CA PRO A 189 -5.70 -3.83 -11.90
C PRO A 189 -4.76 -3.81 -13.12
N TRP A 190 -5.13 -4.44 -14.23
CA TRP A 190 -4.40 -4.41 -15.49
C TRP A 190 -4.70 -3.18 -16.35
N GLN A 191 -5.49 -2.22 -15.89
CA GLN A 191 -5.78 -1.00 -16.63
C GLN A 191 -4.49 -0.24 -16.98
N PRO A 192 -4.20 0.01 -18.29
CA PRO A 192 -2.97 0.70 -18.69
C PRO A 192 -2.81 2.09 -18.08
N ALA A 193 -3.92 2.80 -17.82
CA ALA A 193 -3.89 4.09 -17.14
C ALA A 193 -3.33 3.98 -15.72
N VAL A 194 -3.69 2.93 -14.99
CA VAL A 194 -3.19 2.66 -13.63
C VAL A 194 -1.73 2.24 -13.67
N LEU A 195 -1.35 1.35 -14.61
CA LEU A 195 0.04 0.92 -14.80
C LEU A 195 0.98 2.09 -15.13
N ARG A 196 0.51 3.08 -15.91
CA ARG A 196 1.26 4.32 -16.19
C ARG A 196 1.46 5.17 -14.93
N LEU A 197 0.47 5.28 -14.06
CA LEU A 197 0.62 5.97 -12.77
C LEU A 197 1.60 5.23 -11.84
N ILE A 198 1.58 3.90 -11.84
CA ILE A 198 2.56 3.08 -11.12
C ILE A 198 3.98 3.35 -11.66
N GLN A 199 4.17 3.33 -12.98
CA GLN A 199 5.45 3.65 -13.61
C GLN A 199 5.94 5.05 -13.22
N HIS A 200 5.07 6.06 -13.30
CA HIS A 200 5.42 7.42 -12.94
C HIS A 200 5.84 7.54 -11.46
N THR A 201 5.13 6.84 -10.58
CA THR A 201 5.50 6.74 -9.16
C THR A 201 6.88 6.10 -8.98
N CYS A 202 7.19 5.03 -9.72
CA CYS A 202 8.49 4.37 -9.65
C CYS A 202 9.63 5.25 -10.17
N ILE A 203 9.40 6.04 -11.22
CA ILE A 203 10.37 7.03 -11.70
C ILE A 203 10.66 8.07 -10.62
N GLY A 204 9.63 8.66 -10.02
CA GLY A 204 9.81 9.59 -8.90
C GLY A 204 10.56 8.96 -7.72
N GLY A 205 10.32 7.68 -7.43
CA GLY A 205 11.05 6.92 -6.42
C GLY A 205 12.54 6.77 -6.75
N ALA A 206 12.85 6.41 -7.98
CA ALA A 206 14.24 6.25 -8.43
C ALA A 206 15.00 7.58 -8.38
N ASP A 207 14.39 8.68 -8.83
CA ASP A 207 14.99 10.01 -8.84
C ASP A 207 15.29 10.53 -7.43
N ASN A 208 14.53 10.09 -6.43
CA ASN A 208 14.67 10.52 -5.03
C ASN A 208 15.31 9.44 -4.11
N ASN A 209 15.70 8.29 -4.65
CA ASN A 209 16.19 7.13 -3.88
C ASN A 209 15.18 6.63 -2.82
N VAL A 210 13.90 6.73 -3.10
CA VAL A 210 12.81 6.28 -2.24
C VAL A 210 12.26 4.95 -2.79
N PRO A 211 12.30 3.84 -2.02
CA PRO A 211 11.78 2.56 -2.47
C PRO A 211 10.27 2.60 -2.64
N VAL A 212 9.80 2.01 -3.74
CA VAL A 212 8.39 1.92 -4.12
C VAL A 212 7.92 0.48 -3.99
N GLY A 213 6.98 0.24 -3.08
CA GLY A 213 6.29 -1.04 -2.97
C GLY A 213 4.91 -1.00 -3.62
N VAL A 214 4.31 -2.17 -3.83
CA VAL A 214 2.90 -2.31 -4.20
C VAL A 214 2.20 -3.18 -3.16
N CYS A 215 1.04 -2.76 -2.73
CA CYS A 215 0.12 -3.54 -1.92
C CYS A 215 -1.27 -3.57 -2.59
N GLY A 216 -2.14 -4.42 -2.10
CA GLY A 216 -3.44 -4.65 -2.72
C GLY A 216 -3.48 -5.91 -3.57
N GLU A 217 -4.55 -6.07 -4.34
CA GLU A 217 -4.81 -7.31 -5.09
C GLU A 217 -3.83 -7.52 -6.25
N ALA A 218 -3.36 -6.43 -6.88
CA ALA A 218 -2.39 -6.48 -7.96
C ALA A 218 -1.08 -7.21 -7.58
N ALA A 219 -0.63 -7.05 -6.33
CA ALA A 219 0.59 -7.69 -5.83
C ALA A 219 0.46 -9.21 -5.68
N ALA A 220 -0.75 -9.76 -5.72
CA ALA A 220 -1.04 -11.18 -5.57
C ALA A 220 -1.20 -11.93 -6.92
N ASP A 221 -1.29 -11.21 -8.04
CA ASP A 221 -1.34 -11.81 -9.38
C ASP A 221 0.09 -12.11 -9.86
N PRO A 222 0.47 -13.38 -10.08
CA PRO A 222 1.84 -13.76 -10.45
C PRO A 222 2.32 -13.13 -11.77
N ILE A 223 1.45 -13.01 -12.77
CA ILE A 223 1.82 -12.44 -14.08
C ILE A 223 1.92 -10.92 -13.97
N LEU A 224 0.96 -10.28 -13.29
CA LEU A 224 1.01 -8.84 -13.06
C LEU A 224 2.22 -8.44 -12.19
N ALA A 225 2.67 -9.30 -11.29
CA ALA A 225 3.88 -9.07 -10.51
C ALA A 225 5.12 -8.88 -11.40
N CYS A 226 5.25 -9.62 -12.52
CA CYS A 226 6.33 -9.42 -13.50
C CYS A 226 6.24 -8.02 -14.13
N VAL A 227 5.05 -7.59 -14.53
CA VAL A 227 4.81 -6.24 -15.05
C VAL A 227 5.18 -5.17 -14.02
N LEU A 228 4.74 -5.33 -12.76
CA LEU A 228 5.05 -4.39 -11.68
C LEU A 228 6.56 -4.26 -11.43
N VAL A 229 7.28 -5.37 -11.44
CA VAL A 229 8.76 -5.38 -11.34
C VAL A 229 9.38 -4.65 -12.54
N GLY A 230 8.89 -4.91 -13.76
CA GLY A 230 9.34 -4.23 -14.97
C GLY A 230 9.08 -2.71 -14.96
N LEU A 231 8.02 -2.25 -14.27
CA LEU A 231 7.74 -0.83 -14.05
C LEU A 231 8.66 -0.18 -12.99
N GLY A 232 9.48 -0.95 -12.28
CA GLY A 232 10.44 -0.46 -11.28
C GLY A 232 9.99 -0.63 -9.82
N VAL A 233 8.97 -1.45 -9.55
CA VAL A 233 8.53 -1.76 -8.18
C VAL A 233 9.61 -2.57 -7.45
N ASN A 234 9.95 -2.14 -6.22
CA ASN A 234 11.00 -2.74 -5.41
C ASN A 234 10.49 -3.84 -4.46
N SER A 235 9.20 -3.84 -4.12
CA SER A 235 8.61 -4.83 -3.21
C SER A 235 7.14 -5.06 -3.47
N LEU A 236 6.71 -6.31 -3.26
CA LEU A 236 5.32 -6.74 -3.41
C LEU A 236 4.78 -7.22 -2.06
N SER A 237 3.66 -6.68 -1.64
CA SER A 237 2.98 -7.00 -0.39
C SER A 237 1.66 -7.71 -0.71
N ALA A 238 1.67 -9.02 -0.67
CA ALA A 238 0.55 -9.89 -1.02
C ALA A 238 0.05 -10.70 0.18
N ALA A 239 -1.13 -11.29 0.05
CA ALA A 239 -1.61 -12.29 1.00
C ALA A 239 -0.61 -13.47 1.06
N SER A 240 -0.40 -14.03 2.26
CA SER A 240 0.58 -15.11 2.47
C SER A 240 0.39 -16.32 1.56
N THR A 241 -0.84 -16.59 1.13
CA THR A 241 -1.19 -17.66 0.20
C THR A 241 -0.73 -17.41 -1.24
N ALA A 242 -0.51 -16.16 -1.64
CA ALA A 242 -0.07 -15.79 -2.98
C ALA A 242 1.47 -15.75 -3.12
N ILE A 243 2.22 -15.63 -2.02
CA ILE A 243 3.67 -15.40 -2.03
C ILE A 243 4.42 -16.46 -2.83
N ALA A 244 4.09 -17.74 -2.63
CA ALA A 244 4.77 -18.84 -3.32
C ALA A 244 4.53 -18.78 -4.84
N GLY A 245 3.30 -18.50 -5.28
CA GLY A 245 2.96 -18.39 -6.70
C GLY A 245 3.63 -17.18 -7.37
N VAL A 246 3.62 -16.03 -6.69
CA VAL A 246 4.30 -14.82 -7.18
C VAL A 246 5.81 -15.05 -7.26
N GLY A 247 6.42 -15.63 -6.23
CA GLY A 247 7.85 -15.93 -6.22
C GLY A 247 8.25 -16.94 -7.31
N ALA A 248 7.45 -17.97 -7.52
CA ALA A 248 7.69 -18.97 -8.57
C ALA A 248 7.66 -18.31 -9.96
N GLN A 249 6.66 -17.49 -10.25
CA GLN A 249 6.56 -16.79 -11.55
C GLN A 249 7.72 -15.83 -11.78
N LEU A 250 8.12 -15.06 -10.78
CA LEU A 250 9.26 -14.14 -10.90
C LEU A 250 10.60 -14.86 -11.09
N ALA A 251 10.73 -16.09 -10.59
CA ALA A 251 11.95 -16.89 -10.77
C ALA A 251 12.13 -17.42 -12.21
N GLU A 252 11.08 -17.42 -13.03
CA GLU A 252 11.09 -17.91 -14.42
C GLU A 252 11.44 -16.82 -15.45
N VAL A 253 11.60 -15.57 -15.02
CA VAL A 253 11.82 -14.43 -15.93
C VAL A 253 12.97 -13.54 -15.48
N THR A 254 13.61 -12.87 -16.44
CA THR A 254 14.65 -11.85 -16.18
C THR A 254 14.03 -10.48 -15.97
N LEU A 255 14.83 -9.53 -15.47
CA LEU A 255 14.39 -8.14 -15.35
C LEU A 255 14.08 -7.51 -16.71
N GLU A 256 14.89 -7.80 -17.73
CA GLU A 256 14.67 -7.33 -19.11
C GLU A 256 13.33 -7.83 -19.65
N GLN A 257 13.01 -9.11 -19.43
CA GLN A 257 11.71 -9.68 -19.81
C GLN A 257 10.55 -9.03 -19.04
N CYS A 258 10.73 -8.73 -17.74
CA CYS A 258 9.75 -7.95 -16.97
C CYS A 258 9.53 -6.55 -17.57
N GLN A 259 10.59 -5.88 -18.03
CA GLN A 259 10.50 -4.56 -18.67
C GLN A 259 9.78 -4.61 -20.01
N GLU A 260 10.04 -5.64 -20.84
CA GLU A 260 9.32 -5.86 -22.10
C GLU A 260 7.82 -6.09 -21.85
N MET A 261 7.48 -6.92 -20.85
CA MET A 261 6.09 -7.14 -20.43
C MET A 261 5.41 -5.87 -19.92
N ALA A 262 6.13 -5.05 -19.15
CA ALA A 262 5.63 -3.78 -18.64
C ALA A 262 5.33 -2.81 -19.79
N GLU A 263 6.23 -2.69 -20.76
CA GLU A 263 6.05 -1.86 -21.94
C GLU A 263 4.84 -2.30 -22.78
N ALA A 264 4.70 -3.61 -23.03
CA ALA A 264 3.54 -4.15 -23.72
C ALA A 264 2.22 -3.85 -22.99
N ALA A 265 2.20 -3.99 -21.65
CA ALA A 265 1.02 -3.74 -20.85
C ALA A 265 0.57 -2.28 -20.85
N ILE A 266 1.51 -1.32 -20.70
CA ILE A 266 1.16 0.12 -20.67
C ILE A 266 0.77 0.68 -22.06
N MET A 267 1.14 0.00 -23.14
CA MET A 267 0.80 0.39 -24.51
C MET A 267 -0.51 -0.23 -25.00
N ALA A 268 -1.08 -1.17 -24.27
CA ALA A 268 -2.33 -1.80 -24.63
C ALA A 268 -3.53 -0.82 -24.55
N PRO A 269 -4.60 -1.05 -25.32
CA PRO A 269 -5.80 -0.19 -25.27
C PRO A 269 -6.68 -0.41 -24.03
N GLY A 270 -6.57 -1.54 -23.35
CA GLY A 270 -7.35 -1.89 -22.18
C GLY A 270 -6.76 -3.05 -21.37
N ALA A 271 -7.39 -3.38 -20.25
CA ALA A 271 -6.91 -4.42 -19.34
C ALA A 271 -6.90 -5.83 -19.96
N PRO A 272 -7.91 -6.26 -20.72
CA PRO A 272 -7.88 -7.56 -21.39
C PRO A 272 -6.70 -7.70 -22.35
N GLU A 273 -6.49 -6.70 -23.20
CA GLU A 273 -5.43 -6.68 -24.22
C GLU A 273 -4.04 -6.58 -23.56
N ALA A 274 -3.90 -5.85 -22.46
CA ALA A 274 -2.67 -5.82 -21.68
C ALA A 274 -2.30 -7.21 -21.18
N ARG A 275 -3.27 -7.92 -20.61
CA ARG A 275 -3.08 -9.29 -20.09
C ARG A 275 -2.75 -10.27 -21.21
N GLU A 276 -3.39 -10.15 -22.38
CA GLU A 276 -3.13 -11.00 -23.56
C GLU A 276 -1.73 -10.75 -24.11
N ALA A 277 -1.32 -9.48 -24.28
CA ALA A 277 0.01 -9.14 -24.77
C ALA A 277 1.12 -9.70 -23.87
N VAL A 278 0.97 -9.58 -22.54
CA VAL A 278 1.95 -10.10 -21.58
C VAL A 278 2.00 -11.64 -21.61
N ARG A 279 0.86 -12.32 -21.72
CA ARG A 279 0.83 -13.79 -21.84
C ARG A 279 1.53 -14.28 -23.10
N ALA A 280 1.32 -13.60 -24.23
CA ALA A 280 1.99 -13.96 -25.48
C ALA A 280 3.52 -13.83 -25.38
N LEU A 281 4.05 -12.84 -24.66
CA LEU A 281 5.48 -12.73 -24.38
C LEU A 281 5.97 -13.88 -23.48
N LEU A 282 5.27 -14.20 -22.42
CA LEU A 282 5.62 -15.31 -21.52
C LEU A 282 5.68 -16.66 -22.24
N ASP A 283 4.70 -16.94 -23.11
CA ASP A 283 4.68 -18.16 -23.91
C ASP A 283 5.90 -18.21 -24.89
N GLY A 284 6.32 -17.05 -25.39
CA GLY A 284 7.51 -16.90 -26.24
C GLY A 284 8.83 -17.13 -25.50
N TYR A 285 8.89 -16.78 -24.20
CA TYR A 285 10.11 -17.01 -23.40
C TYR A 285 10.29 -18.48 -22.99
N ALA A 286 9.21 -19.26 -22.94
CA ALA A 286 9.23 -20.67 -22.59
C ALA A 286 9.58 -21.60 -23.76
N SER A 287 9.64 -21.09 -25.00
CA SER A 287 9.93 -21.83 -26.24
C SER A 287 11.41 -21.71 -26.62
#